data_7140a6fd9cdea0aeb11896bccbb93c76
#
_entry.id   7140a6fd9cdea0aeb11896bccbb93c76
#
_cell.length_a   1.000
_cell.length_b   1.000
_cell.length_c   1.000
_cell.angle_alpha   90.00
_cell.angle_beta   90.00
_cell.angle_gamma   90.00
#
_symmetry.space_group_name_H-M   'P 1'
#
loop_
_entity.id
_entity.type
_entity.pdbx_description
1 polymer ?
#
loop_
_entity_poly.entity_id
_entity_poly.type
_entity_poly.pdbx_seq_one_letter_code
_entity_poly.pdbx_strand_id
1 'polypeptide(L)'
;MKVSELYKSVAQLGFEDSLEEDERFFYAANRALLQVCKLKPVVNHYVLNHKPLKNLVTESTFSPIERAEDLTFEATDAKAYYFEADGNGVVYVEKYNVESTSWSIIRQITLTSSGAFVSYKSFVKDGTNFVSGLVRLRFSGEYLYSVRNVALYEYLRSDSENDIPAYEPYTRYNIRSLASDFLALCCPPIQEDDECKILNQDYRMEGDSIILLPYDKRGVFKILYEHTPQALVNNGSVSEDETIIDLDEELCSLLPTLIAAYVWVDDEPSKSEYYLSLYRERAVDIEHRAVDNKPVQYKNSNGW
;
A
#
# COMPACT_ATOMS: atom_id res chain seq x y z
N MET A 1 21.57 -3.84 -19.94
CA MET A 1 22.64 -2.97 -20.51
C MET A 1 23.39 -2.29 -19.37
N LYS A 2 24.73 -2.23 -19.43
CA LYS A 2 25.54 -1.47 -18.48
C LYS A 2 25.67 -0.01 -18.92
N VAL A 3 25.97 0.89 -18.00
CA VAL A 3 26.20 2.32 -18.34
C VAL A 3 27.38 2.47 -19.26
N SER A 4 28.48 1.72 -19.06
CA SER A 4 29.65 1.70 -19.95
C SER A 4 29.33 1.21 -21.37
N GLU A 5 28.43 0.26 -21.53
CA GLU A 5 27.95 -0.22 -22.84
C GLU A 5 27.08 0.84 -23.53
N LEU A 6 26.20 1.49 -22.78
CA LEU A 6 25.38 2.59 -23.26
C LEU A 6 26.25 3.74 -23.75
N TYR A 7 27.25 4.14 -22.94
CA TYR A 7 28.21 5.17 -23.32
C TYR A 7 28.93 4.85 -24.64
N LYS A 8 29.51 3.64 -24.77
CA LYS A 8 30.17 3.17 -25.99
C LYS A 8 29.23 3.21 -27.19
N SER A 9 27.97 2.81 -26.99
CA SER A 9 26.99 2.84 -28.09
C SER A 9 26.65 4.26 -28.53
N VAL A 10 26.57 5.21 -27.60
CA VAL A 10 26.38 6.64 -27.94
C VAL A 10 27.62 7.22 -28.63
N ALA A 11 28.80 6.92 -28.11
CA ALA A 11 30.06 7.40 -28.70
C ALA A 11 30.21 7.00 -30.17
N GLN A 12 29.77 5.77 -30.53
CA GLN A 12 29.79 5.30 -31.94
C GLN A 12 28.82 6.08 -32.85
N LEU A 13 27.90 6.88 -32.33
CA LEU A 13 26.98 7.71 -33.10
C LEU A 13 27.55 9.09 -33.47
N GLY A 14 28.88 9.24 -33.39
CA GLY A 14 29.62 10.40 -33.88
C GLY A 14 30.11 11.36 -32.80
N PHE A 15 30.15 10.87 -31.54
CA PHE A 15 30.80 11.59 -30.45
C PHE A 15 32.22 11.05 -30.28
N GLU A 16 33.19 11.92 -30.44
CA GLU A 16 34.58 11.63 -30.11
C GLU A 16 34.79 11.68 -28.58
N ASP A 17 36.00 11.38 -28.12
CA ASP A 17 36.39 11.18 -26.71
C ASP A 17 35.99 12.30 -25.71
N SER A 18 35.43 13.41 -26.17
CA SER A 18 35.02 14.56 -25.35
C SER A 18 33.76 14.34 -24.47
N LEU A 19 33.03 13.25 -24.69
CA LEU A 19 31.82 12.95 -23.91
C LEU A 19 32.12 12.38 -22.50
N GLU A 20 33.31 11.84 -22.28
CA GLU A 20 33.69 11.15 -21.06
C GLU A 20 33.75 12.09 -19.83
N GLU A 21 34.11 13.37 -20.09
CA GLU A 21 34.14 14.41 -19.05
C GLU A 21 32.89 15.30 -19.02
N ASP A 22 31.91 15.01 -19.88
CA ASP A 22 30.80 15.91 -20.11
C ASP A 22 29.57 15.49 -19.29
N GLU A 23 29.16 16.32 -18.34
CA GLU A 23 27.90 16.17 -17.60
C GLU A 23 26.66 16.10 -18.53
N ARG A 24 26.80 16.58 -19.79
CA ARG A 24 25.75 16.51 -20.80
C ARG A 24 25.29 15.07 -21.07
N PHE A 25 26.23 14.10 -21.04
CA PHE A 25 25.87 12.69 -21.22
C PHE A 25 24.87 12.22 -20.17
N PHE A 26 25.16 12.43 -18.87
CA PHE A 26 24.28 12.01 -17.77
C PHE A 26 22.95 12.75 -17.79
N TYR A 27 22.97 14.04 -18.11
CA TYR A 27 21.73 14.81 -18.25
C TYR A 27 20.86 14.26 -19.40
N ALA A 28 21.44 14.03 -20.58
CA ALA A 28 20.76 13.47 -21.72
C ALA A 28 20.28 12.03 -21.46
N ALA A 29 21.11 11.20 -20.82
CA ALA A 29 20.78 9.83 -20.45
C ALA A 29 19.61 9.76 -19.48
N ASN A 30 19.62 10.55 -18.41
CA ASN A 30 18.52 10.60 -17.45
C ASN A 30 17.22 11.10 -18.07
N ARG A 31 17.30 12.09 -18.95
CA ARG A 31 16.15 12.56 -19.72
C ARG A 31 15.61 11.47 -20.66
N ALA A 32 16.51 10.72 -21.32
CA ALA A 32 16.14 9.61 -22.18
C ALA A 32 15.48 8.47 -21.41
N LEU A 33 16.01 8.09 -20.24
CA LEU A 33 15.41 7.10 -19.34
C LEU A 33 13.98 7.44 -19.01
N LEU A 34 13.72 8.68 -18.58
CA LEU A 34 12.36 9.15 -18.25
C LEU A 34 11.43 9.17 -19.46
N GLN A 35 11.95 9.35 -20.66
CA GLN A 35 11.14 9.34 -21.88
C GLN A 35 10.80 7.92 -22.32
N VAL A 36 11.78 7.03 -22.27
CA VAL A 36 11.65 5.64 -22.75
C VAL A 36 10.72 4.83 -21.85
N CYS A 37 10.77 5.02 -20.53
CA CYS A 37 9.89 4.30 -19.60
C CYS A 37 8.40 4.66 -19.76
N LYS A 38 8.05 5.73 -20.48
CA LYS A 38 6.66 6.04 -20.82
C LYS A 38 6.06 5.15 -21.89
N LEU A 39 6.90 4.52 -22.73
CA LEU A 39 6.46 3.62 -23.79
C LEU A 39 5.97 2.28 -23.24
N LYS A 40 6.63 1.80 -22.21
CA LYS A 40 6.30 0.54 -21.54
C LYS A 40 6.61 0.67 -20.06
N PRO A 41 5.62 0.51 -19.19
CA PRO A 41 5.83 0.61 -17.75
C PRO A 41 6.86 -0.39 -17.26
N VAL A 42 7.81 0.08 -16.47
CA VAL A 42 8.72 -0.79 -15.73
C VAL A 42 8.07 -1.16 -14.42
N VAL A 43 7.94 -2.46 -14.16
CA VAL A 43 7.20 -2.99 -13.02
C VAL A 43 8.16 -3.48 -11.95
N ASN A 44 7.96 -2.99 -10.75
CA ASN A 44 8.61 -3.47 -9.55
C ASN A 44 7.58 -3.99 -8.55
N HIS A 45 8.02 -4.52 -7.44
CA HIS A 45 7.12 -5.00 -6.40
C HIS A 45 7.62 -4.63 -5.01
N TYR A 46 6.66 -4.42 -4.11
CA TYR A 46 6.89 -4.26 -2.69
C TYR A 46 6.14 -5.36 -1.93
N VAL A 47 6.81 -5.99 -0.98
CA VAL A 47 6.21 -7.03 -0.12
C VAL A 47 5.75 -6.38 1.17
N LEU A 48 4.44 -6.30 1.36
CA LEU A 48 3.79 -5.69 2.51
C LEU A 48 3.29 -6.78 3.46
N ASN A 49 3.79 -6.80 4.69
CA ASN A 49 3.26 -7.67 5.73
C ASN A 49 2.12 -6.96 6.47
N HIS A 50 0.89 -7.25 6.05
CA HIS A 50 -0.32 -6.66 6.62
C HIS A 50 -0.73 -7.42 7.88
N LYS A 51 -0.52 -6.80 9.04
CA LYS A 51 -0.85 -7.33 10.36
C LYS A 51 -1.76 -6.35 11.13
N PRO A 52 -3.00 -6.16 10.71
CA PRO A 52 -3.94 -5.36 11.48
C PRO A 52 -4.25 -6.05 12.80
N LEU A 53 -4.70 -5.28 13.77
CA LEU A 53 -5.29 -5.87 14.96
C LEU A 53 -6.59 -6.56 14.56
N LYS A 54 -6.68 -7.86 14.87
CA LYS A 54 -7.87 -8.62 14.57
C LYS A 54 -8.98 -8.21 15.53
N ASN A 55 -10.06 -7.68 14.98
CA ASN A 55 -11.29 -7.51 15.71
C ASN A 55 -12.04 -8.83 15.71
N LEU A 56 -12.41 -9.29 16.90
CA LEU A 56 -13.11 -10.56 17.10
C LEU A 56 -14.63 -10.42 16.97
N VAL A 57 -15.14 -9.19 16.91
CA VAL A 57 -16.57 -8.90 16.75
C VAL A 57 -16.94 -9.01 15.28
N THR A 58 -18.08 -9.60 14.97
CA THR A 58 -18.54 -9.83 13.61
C THR A 58 -18.99 -8.54 12.90
N GLU A 59 -18.96 -8.51 11.57
CA GLU A 59 -19.25 -7.33 10.73
C GLU A 59 -20.61 -6.67 11.02
N SER A 60 -21.63 -7.46 11.33
CA SER A 60 -22.96 -6.95 11.65
C SER A 60 -23.03 -5.98 12.83
N THR A 61 -21.95 -5.90 13.60
CA THR A 61 -21.84 -5.06 14.80
C THR A 61 -21.22 -3.70 14.56
N PHE A 62 -20.80 -3.38 13.33
CA PHE A 62 -20.11 -2.13 13.00
C PHE A 62 -21.02 -1.02 12.50
N SER A 63 -22.27 -1.29 12.24
CA SER A 63 -23.24 -0.26 11.90
C SER A 63 -23.46 0.68 13.07
N PRO A 64 -23.67 1.99 12.84
CA PRO A 64 -24.07 2.91 13.88
C PRO A 64 -25.33 2.40 14.60
N ILE A 65 -25.27 2.28 15.90
CA ILE A 65 -26.39 1.80 16.72
C ILE A 65 -27.00 3.03 17.40
N GLU A 66 -28.21 3.36 17.03
CA GLU A 66 -28.88 4.55 17.55
C GLU A 66 -29.39 4.38 18.99
N ARG A 67 -29.60 3.13 19.41
CA ARG A 67 -30.11 2.79 20.72
C ARG A 67 -29.51 1.47 21.19
N ALA A 68 -28.97 1.46 22.39
CA ALA A 68 -28.51 0.23 23.01
C ALA A 68 -29.68 -0.43 23.75
N GLU A 69 -30.25 -1.47 23.15
CA GLU A 69 -31.30 -2.30 23.79
C GLU A 69 -30.67 -3.67 24.06
N ASP A 70 -30.02 -3.81 25.22
CA ASP A 70 -29.36 -5.05 25.68
C ASP A 70 -28.48 -5.72 24.63
N LEU A 71 -27.67 -4.88 23.95
CA LEU A 71 -26.71 -5.34 22.94
C LEU A 71 -25.55 -6.05 23.62
N THR A 72 -25.19 -7.18 23.07
CA THR A 72 -24.10 -7.99 23.58
C THR A 72 -23.16 -8.39 22.45
N PHE A 73 -21.88 -8.13 22.66
CA PHE A 73 -20.81 -8.50 21.73
C PHE A 73 -19.86 -9.47 22.43
N GLU A 74 -19.71 -10.66 21.90
CA GLU A 74 -18.96 -11.75 22.51
C GLU A 74 -17.75 -12.13 21.67
N ALA A 75 -16.64 -12.46 22.34
CA ALA A 75 -15.46 -12.97 21.71
C ALA A 75 -14.64 -13.85 22.66
N THR A 76 -13.92 -14.82 22.13
CA THR A 76 -13.01 -15.68 22.90
C THR A 76 -11.63 -15.05 22.96
N ASP A 77 -11.01 -15.04 24.16
CA ASP A 77 -9.66 -14.56 24.41
C ASP A 77 -9.40 -13.09 24.02
N ALA A 78 -10.43 -12.24 24.09
CA ALA A 78 -10.27 -10.82 23.86
C ALA A 78 -9.29 -10.19 24.87
N LYS A 79 -8.35 -9.39 24.38
CA LYS A 79 -7.31 -8.73 25.19
C LYS A 79 -7.58 -7.25 25.45
N ALA A 80 -8.31 -6.60 24.53
CA ALA A 80 -8.72 -5.21 24.66
C ALA A 80 -10.09 -4.97 24.05
N TYR A 81 -10.73 -3.89 24.48
CA TYR A 81 -11.96 -3.40 23.86
C TYR A 81 -11.81 -1.95 23.42
N TYR A 82 -12.61 -1.59 22.44
CA TYR A 82 -12.84 -0.22 21.99
C TYR A 82 -14.32 -0.07 21.62
N PHE A 83 -14.92 1.05 21.96
CA PHE A 83 -16.21 1.49 21.41
C PHE A 83 -16.34 3.00 21.56
N GLU A 84 -17.26 3.58 20.82
CA GLU A 84 -17.67 4.97 20.97
C GLU A 84 -19.12 5.04 21.40
N ALA A 85 -19.41 5.92 22.34
CA ALA A 85 -20.76 6.14 22.83
C ALA A 85 -21.06 7.62 23.06
N ASP A 86 -22.32 8.02 22.85
CA ASP A 86 -22.87 9.30 23.24
C ASP A 86 -24.20 9.08 24.01
N GLY A 87 -24.34 9.72 25.13
CA GLY A 87 -25.45 9.57 26.04
C GLY A 87 -25.03 9.09 27.42
N ASN A 88 -26.00 8.87 28.28
CA ASN A 88 -25.76 8.39 29.64
C ASN A 88 -26.20 6.93 29.79
N GLY A 89 -25.36 6.12 30.40
CA GLY A 89 -25.64 4.71 30.57
C GLY A 89 -24.53 3.94 31.24
N VAL A 90 -24.62 2.64 31.19
CA VAL A 90 -23.63 1.73 31.74
C VAL A 90 -23.34 0.61 30.75
N VAL A 91 -22.05 0.33 30.57
CA VAL A 91 -21.54 -0.81 29.80
C VAL A 91 -20.80 -1.75 30.73
N TYR A 92 -21.11 -3.04 30.64
CA TYR A 92 -20.45 -4.07 31.42
C TYR A 92 -19.48 -4.85 30.57
N VAL A 93 -18.25 -5.01 31.08
CA VAL A 93 -17.28 -5.97 30.56
C VAL A 93 -17.38 -7.20 31.46
N GLU A 94 -17.71 -8.33 30.88
CA GLU A 94 -17.98 -9.55 31.60
C GLU A 94 -17.16 -10.72 31.06
N LYS A 95 -16.78 -11.65 31.95
CA LYS A 95 -16.19 -12.94 31.59
C LYS A 95 -17.17 -14.08 31.89
N TYR A 96 -17.15 -15.09 31.05
CA TYR A 96 -17.91 -16.30 31.31
C TYR A 96 -17.15 -17.21 32.27
N ASN A 97 -17.81 -17.61 33.32
CA ASN A 97 -17.27 -18.60 34.26
C ASN A 97 -17.89 -19.98 33.93
N VAL A 98 -17.01 -20.88 33.44
CA VAL A 98 -17.41 -22.23 33.01
C VAL A 98 -17.95 -23.06 34.19
N GLU A 99 -17.35 -22.91 35.39
CA GLU A 99 -17.76 -23.68 36.57
C GLU A 99 -19.15 -23.32 37.08
N SER A 100 -19.46 -22.03 37.12
CA SER A 100 -20.77 -21.56 37.56
C SER A 100 -21.77 -21.38 36.41
N THR A 101 -21.35 -21.62 35.16
CA THR A 101 -22.17 -21.41 33.95
C THR A 101 -22.84 -20.03 33.92
N SER A 102 -22.12 -19.01 34.38
CA SER A 102 -22.64 -17.66 34.54
C SER A 102 -21.64 -16.59 34.14
N TRP A 103 -22.14 -15.41 33.83
CA TRP A 103 -21.31 -14.24 33.52
C TRP A 103 -20.96 -13.50 34.82
N SER A 104 -19.69 -13.11 34.93
CA SER A 104 -19.17 -12.30 36.03
C SER A 104 -18.66 -10.98 35.51
N ILE A 105 -19.12 -9.88 36.13
CA ILE A 105 -18.69 -8.52 35.78
C ILE A 105 -17.24 -8.34 36.22
N ILE A 106 -16.37 -8.00 35.29
CA ILE A 106 -14.96 -7.64 35.57
C ILE A 106 -14.75 -6.13 35.56
N ARG A 107 -15.59 -5.40 34.80
CA ARG A 107 -15.54 -3.95 34.75
C ARG A 107 -16.92 -3.35 34.46
N GLN A 108 -17.22 -2.24 35.12
CA GLN A 108 -18.34 -1.39 34.80
C GLN A 108 -17.85 -0.06 34.29
N ILE A 109 -18.41 0.40 33.17
CA ILE A 109 -18.05 1.64 32.49
C ILE A 109 -19.26 2.55 32.52
N THR A 110 -19.14 3.68 33.21
CA THR A 110 -20.22 4.69 33.23
C THR A 110 -20.01 5.62 32.04
N LEU A 111 -21.02 5.74 31.21
CA LEU A 111 -21.04 6.67 30.07
C LEU A 111 -21.49 8.03 30.54
N THR A 112 -20.84 9.07 30.02
CA THR A 112 -21.20 10.46 30.31
C THR A 112 -21.52 11.16 29.00
N SER A 113 -22.74 11.72 28.90
CA SER A 113 -23.14 12.47 27.73
C SER A 113 -22.34 13.74 27.61
N SER A 114 -21.85 13.97 26.39
CA SER A 114 -21.18 15.23 26.02
C SER A 114 -21.82 15.88 24.80
N GLY A 115 -22.86 15.28 24.21
CA GLY A 115 -23.44 15.67 22.93
C GLY A 115 -22.56 15.30 21.74
N ALA A 116 -21.54 14.47 21.98
CA ALA A 116 -20.64 13.93 20.97
C ALA A 116 -20.19 12.53 21.37
N PHE A 117 -19.84 11.72 20.40
CA PHE A 117 -19.28 10.39 20.65
C PHE A 117 -17.93 10.48 21.37
N VAL A 118 -17.86 9.82 22.54
CA VAL A 118 -16.64 9.68 23.34
C VAL A 118 -16.12 8.25 23.18
N SER A 119 -14.81 8.11 23.00
CA SER A 119 -14.17 6.80 22.89
C SER A 119 -13.88 6.20 24.27
N TYR A 120 -14.22 4.93 24.43
CA TYR A 120 -13.93 4.12 25.60
C TYR A 120 -13.08 2.94 25.18
N LYS A 121 -11.91 2.80 25.79
CA LYS A 121 -10.98 1.72 25.48
C LYS A 121 -10.19 1.31 26.72
N SER A 122 -9.93 0.03 26.87
CA SER A 122 -9.04 -0.50 27.89
C SER A 122 -8.73 -1.97 27.63
N PHE A 123 -7.80 -2.51 28.42
CA PHE A 123 -7.52 -3.93 28.46
C PHE A 123 -8.63 -4.72 29.14
N VAL A 124 -8.86 -5.94 28.68
CA VAL A 124 -9.76 -6.90 29.31
C VAL A 124 -8.97 -7.69 30.33
N LYS A 125 -8.93 -7.17 31.57
CA LYS A 125 -8.20 -7.77 32.68
C LYS A 125 -9.10 -7.99 33.88
N ASP A 126 -8.88 -9.13 34.57
CA ASP A 126 -9.41 -9.40 35.88
C ASP A 126 -8.23 -9.29 36.89
N GLY A 127 -8.23 -8.21 37.66
CA GLY A 127 -7.06 -7.81 38.41
C GLY A 127 -5.88 -7.45 37.49
N THR A 128 -4.75 -8.14 37.63
CA THR A 128 -3.55 -7.92 36.82
C THR A 128 -3.49 -8.80 35.58
N ASN A 129 -4.29 -9.87 35.48
CA ASN A 129 -4.20 -10.87 34.45
C ASN A 129 -5.20 -10.61 33.32
N PHE A 130 -4.77 -10.84 32.09
CA PHE A 130 -5.68 -10.88 30.96
C PHE A 130 -6.68 -12.01 31.13
N VAL A 131 -7.94 -11.73 30.80
CA VAL A 131 -8.98 -12.74 30.81
C VAL A 131 -8.74 -13.72 29.67
N SER A 132 -8.85 -15.01 29.97
CA SER A 132 -8.90 -16.10 29.00
C SER A 132 -10.32 -16.64 28.90
N GLY A 133 -10.67 -17.15 27.70
CA GLY A 133 -12.00 -17.69 27.42
C GLY A 133 -12.97 -16.62 26.93
N LEU A 134 -14.26 -16.90 27.12
CA LEU A 134 -15.33 -16.07 26.56
C LEU A 134 -15.52 -14.77 27.36
N VAL A 135 -15.48 -13.66 26.63
CA VAL A 135 -15.65 -12.28 27.12
C VAL A 135 -16.80 -11.63 26.38
N ARG A 136 -17.53 -10.74 27.04
CA ARG A 136 -18.52 -9.93 26.35
C ARG A 136 -18.53 -8.47 26.82
N LEU A 137 -18.91 -7.60 25.88
CA LEU A 137 -19.39 -6.25 26.18
C LEU A 137 -20.91 -6.27 26.15
N ARG A 138 -21.54 -5.97 27.28
CA ARG A 138 -23.01 -5.88 27.38
C ARG A 138 -23.39 -4.42 27.58
N PHE A 139 -24.15 -3.91 26.63
CA PHE A 139 -24.74 -2.58 26.66
C PHE A 139 -26.16 -2.70 27.26
N SER A 140 -26.41 -2.00 28.34
CA SER A 140 -27.73 -2.06 29.00
C SER A 140 -28.71 -1.11 28.34
N GLY A 141 -29.90 -1.58 28.00
CA GLY A 141 -31.01 -0.79 27.43
C GLY A 141 -31.74 0.09 28.41
N GLU A 142 -31.36 0.12 29.66
CA GLU A 142 -32.04 0.91 30.73
C GLU A 142 -31.92 2.42 30.50
N TYR A 143 -30.87 2.85 29.71
CA TYR A 143 -30.58 4.25 29.46
C TYR A 143 -30.57 4.55 27.94
N LEU A 144 -30.85 5.81 27.60
CA LEU A 144 -30.80 6.27 26.22
C LEU A 144 -29.37 6.72 25.87
N TYR A 145 -28.74 5.98 25.01
CA TYR A 145 -27.44 6.33 24.42
C TYR A 145 -27.20 5.63 23.06
N SER A 146 -26.35 6.18 22.29
CA SER A 146 -25.92 5.62 20.99
C SER A 146 -24.55 5.00 21.13
N VAL A 147 -24.32 3.90 20.41
CA VAL A 147 -23.04 3.18 20.39
C VAL A 147 -22.64 2.91 18.95
N ARG A 148 -21.36 3.07 18.66
CA ARG A 148 -20.78 2.71 17.37
C ARG A 148 -19.33 2.21 17.50
N ASN A 149 -18.80 1.66 16.43
CA ASN A 149 -17.40 1.28 16.31
C ASN A 149 -16.92 0.32 17.42
N VAL A 150 -17.76 -0.67 17.74
CA VAL A 150 -17.45 -1.66 18.78
C VAL A 150 -16.39 -2.63 18.28
N ALA A 151 -15.35 -2.83 19.09
CA ALA A 151 -14.29 -3.79 18.82
C ALA A 151 -13.86 -4.56 20.08
N LEU A 152 -13.61 -5.83 19.91
CA LEU A 152 -12.91 -6.70 20.85
C LEU A 152 -11.66 -7.24 20.15
N TYR A 153 -10.48 -6.90 20.64
CA TYR A 153 -9.21 -7.22 20.00
C TYR A 153 -8.54 -8.44 20.59
N GLU A 154 -8.10 -9.35 19.71
CA GLU A 154 -7.38 -10.58 20.08
C GLU A 154 -5.94 -10.31 20.53
N TYR A 155 -5.29 -9.31 19.96
CA TYR A 155 -3.87 -9.05 20.13
C TYR A 155 -3.59 -7.60 20.50
N LEU A 156 -2.53 -7.40 21.30
CA LEU A 156 -2.04 -6.08 21.68
C LEU A 156 -0.64 -5.88 21.11
N ARG A 157 -0.40 -4.69 20.56
CA ARG A 157 0.91 -4.30 20.06
C ARG A 157 1.82 -3.75 21.16
N SER A 158 1.24 -3.35 22.27
CA SER A 158 1.91 -2.65 23.37
C SER A 158 1.18 -2.94 24.68
N ASP A 159 1.85 -2.75 25.81
CA ASP A 159 1.26 -2.81 27.13
C ASP A 159 0.59 -1.48 27.56
N SER A 160 0.57 -0.48 26.70
CA SER A 160 -0.08 0.81 26.94
C SER A 160 -1.52 0.84 26.44
N GLU A 161 -2.46 1.21 27.29
CA GLU A 161 -3.88 1.40 26.92
C GLU A 161 -4.07 2.50 25.87
N ASN A 162 -3.15 3.47 25.82
CA ASN A 162 -3.19 4.54 24.83
C ASN A 162 -3.00 4.02 23.39
N ASP A 163 -2.28 2.91 23.24
CA ASP A 163 -1.97 2.29 21.94
C ASP A 163 -3.09 1.36 21.46
N ILE A 164 -4.18 1.19 22.21
CA ILE A 164 -5.36 0.50 21.73
C ILE A 164 -5.97 1.37 20.62
N PRO A 165 -6.00 0.86 19.35
CA PRO A 165 -6.45 1.68 18.23
C PRO A 165 -7.95 1.94 18.31
N ALA A 166 -8.35 3.06 17.72
CA ALA A 166 -9.72 3.27 17.32
C ALA A 166 -10.13 2.17 16.33
N TYR A 167 -11.43 1.89 16.26
CA TYR A 167 -11.95 1.02 15.21
C TYR A 167 -11.72 1.68 13.85
N GLU A 168 -10.89 1.04 13.04
CA GLU A 168 -10.67 1.42 11.65
C GLU A 168 -10.90 0.18 10.77
N PRO A 169 -11.86 0.23 9.83
CA PRO A 169 -12.13 -0.92 8.96
C PRO A 169 -11.00 -1.20 7.97
N TYR A 170 -10.09 -0.26 7.80
CA TYR A 170 -8.95 -0.35 6.90
C TYR A 170 -7.67 0.13 7.56
N THR A 171 -6.57 -0.51 7.22
CA THR A 171 -5.23 -0.03 7.56
C THR A 171 -4.66 0.74 6.37
N ARG A 172 -4.17 1.95 6.60
CA ARG A 172 -3.58 2.83 5.58
C ARG A 172 -2.10 2.55 5.39
N TYR A 173 -1.70 2.43 4.14
CA TYR A 173 -0.31 2.31 3.74
C TYR A 173 0.02 3.34 2.66
N ASN A 174 0.96 4.23 2.94
CA ASN A 174 1.50 5.13 1.93
C ASN A 174 2.62 4.40 1.17
N ILE A 175 2.31 3.88 -0.02
CA ILE A 175 3.26 3.09 -0.79
C ILE A 175 4.47 3.92 -1.23
N ARG A 176 4.29 5.21 -1.53
CA ARG A 176 5.39 6.10 -1.89
C ARG A 176 6.41 6.30 -0.76
N SER A 177 5.98 6.18 0.51
CA SER A 177 6.90 6.21 1.64
C SER A 177 7.61 4.88 1.87
N LEU A 178 7.07 3.78 1.35
CA LEU A 178 7.64 2.43 1.44
C LEU A 178 8.52 2.10 0.22
N ALA A 179 8.14 2.60 -0.95
CA ALA A 179 8.85 2.47 -2.22
C ALA A 179 8.94 3.87 -2.84
N SER A 180 10.10 4.53 -2.69
CA SER A 180 10.30 5.93 -3.10
C SER A 180 10.23 6.14 -4.62
N ASP A 181 10.42 5.07 -5.38
CA ASP A 181 10.33 5.00 -6.84
C ASP A 181 8.91 4.75 -7.36
N PHE A 182 7.91 4.60 -6.47
CA PHE A 182 6.53 4.31 -6.82
C PHE A 182 5.87 5.40 -7.70
N LEU A 183 5.31 5.00 -8.82
CA LEU A 183 4.51 5.85 -9.72
C LEU A 183 3.02 5.53 -9.66
N ALA A 184 2.66 4.28 -9.96
CA ALA A 184 1.27 3.84 -10.02
C ALA A 184 1.14 2.34 -9.72
N LEU A 185 -0.03 1.89 -9.30
CA LEU A 185 -0.33 0.46 -9.16
C LEU A 185 -0.57 -0.19 -10.53
N CYS A 186 0.08 -1.32 -10.76
CA CYS A 186 -0.15 -2.14 -11.95
C CYS A 186 -1.44 -2.96 -11.87
N CYS A 187 -1.77 -3.44 -10.67
CA CYS A 187 -2.94 -4.28 -10.41
C CYS A 187 -3.35 -4.19 -8.93
N PRO A 188 -4.52 -4.73 -8.56
CA PRO A 188 -4.89 -4.91 -7.16
C PRO A 188 -3.81 -5.65 -6.35
N PRO A 189 -3.65 -5.34 -5.05
CA PRO A 189 -2.72 -6.05 -4.19
C PRO A 189 -2.94 -7.57 -4.23
N ILE A 190 -1.88 -8.32 -4.41
CA ILE A 190 -1.91 -9.78 -4.49
C ILE A 190 -1.64 -10.33 -3.11
N GLN A 191 -2.63 -11.00 -2.51
CA GLN A 191 -2.40 -11.72 -1.26
C GLN A 191 -1.66 -13.02 -1.60
N GLU A 192 -0.50 -13.22 -1.00
CA GLU A 192 0.27 -14.46 -1.12
C GLU A 192 -0.12 -15.36 0.05
N ASP A 193 -0.81 -16.45 -0.25
CA ASP A 193 -1.05 -17.56 0.65
C ASP A 193 -0.22 -18.75 0.19
N ASP A 194 0.05 -19.72 1.07
CA ASP A 194 0.94 -20.86 0.80
C ASP A 194 0.53 -21.68 -0.44
N GLU A 195 -0.73 -21.60 -0.86
CA GLU A 195 -1.28 -22.37 -1.97
C GLU A 195 -1.81 -21.55 -3.15
N CYS A 196 -2.12 -20.25 -2.98
CA CYS A 196 -2.75 -19.43 -4.03
C CYS A 196 -2.31 -17.97 -3.98
N LYS A 197 -2.25 -17.36 -5.16
CA LYS A 197 -2.17 -15.90 -5.31
C LYS A 197 -3.56 -15.34 -5.57
N ILE A 198 -4.14 -14.68 -4.58
CA ILE A 198 -5.48 -14.12 -4.67
C ILE A 198 -5.36 -12.60 -4.87
N LEU A 199 -5.95 -12.09 -5.96
CA LEU A 199 -6.13 -10.65 -6.15
C LEU A 199 -7.14 -10.13 -5.12
N ASN A 200 -6.69 -9.26 -4.22
CA ASN A 200 -7.57 -8.65 -3.26
C ASN A 200 -8.34 -7.49 -3.90
N GLN A 201 -9.63 -7.69 -4.17
CA GLN A 201 -10.50 -6.66 -4.74
C GLN A 201 -11.11 -5.73 -3.68
N ASP A 202 -10.99 -6.07 -2.40
CA ASP A 202 -11.57 -5.29 -1.30
C ASP A 202 -10.70 -4.09 -0.86
N TYR A 203 -9.56 -3.88 -1.51
CA TYR A 203 -8.71 -2.73 -1.25
C TYR A 203 -9.35 -1.43 -1.76
N ARG A 204 -8.94 -0.32 -1.18
CA ARG A 204 -9.29 1.02 -1.65
C ARG A 204 -8.05 1.86 -1.88
N MET A 205 -8.17 2.83 -2.77
CA MET A 205 -7.13 3.85 -2.98
C MET A 205 -7.61 5.19 -2.45
N GLU A 206 -6.75 5.87 -1.70
CA GLU A 206 -6.89 7.29 -1.38
C GLU A 206 -5.79 8.06 -2.11
N GLY A 207 -6.19 8.83 -3.12
CA GLY A 207 -5.23 9.47 -4.04
C GLY A 207 -4.42 8.44 -4.82
N ASP A 208 -3.18 8.79 -5.16
CA ASP A 208 -2.36 8.02 -6.10
C ASP A 208 -1.45 6.99 -5.42
N SER A 209 -1.24 7.09 -4.10
CA SER A 209 -0.20 6.31 -3.41
C SER A 209 -0.60 5.69 -2.07
N ILE A 210 -1.81 5.92 -1.60
CA ILE A 210 -2.28 5.35 -0.33
C ILE A 210 -3.17 4.17 -0.61
N ILE A 211 -2.77 2.99 -0.14
CA ILE A 211 -3.57 1.76 -0.19
C ILE A 211 -4.22 1.55 1.17
N LEU A 212 -5.51 1.26 1.14
CA LEU A 212 -6.30 0.85 2.28
C LEU A 212 -6.56 -0.65 2.18
N LEU A 213 -6.01 -1.42 3.11
CA LEU A 213 -6.27 -2.86 3.20
C LEU A 213 -7.25 -3.14 4.34
N PRO A 214 -8.27 -3.99 4.12
CA PRO A 214 -9.27 -4.32 5.12
C PRO A 214 -8.63 -5.02 6.33
N TYR A 215 -9.17 -4.77 7.52
CA TYR A 215 -8.64 -5.32 8.78
C TYR A 215 -8.79 -6.84 8.91
N ASP A 216 -9.74 -7.44 8.20
CA ASP A 216 -10.02 -8.88 8.21
C ASP A 216 -9.07 -9.69 7.32
N LYS A 217 -8.35 -9.01 6.42
CA LYS A 217 -7.36 -9.63 5.52
C LYS A 217 -5.96 -9.51 6.12
N ARG A 218 -5.44 -10.59 6.66
CA ARG A 218 -4.08 -10.65 7.24
C ARG A 218 -3.16 -11.45 6.34
N GLY A 219 -1.89 -11.13 6.35
CA GLY A 219 -0.90 -11.90 5.62
C GLY A 219 0.07 -11.04 4.82
N VAL A 220 0.72 -11.66 3.88
CA VAL A 220 1.69 -11.03 3.00
C VAL A 220 0.98 -10.59 1.73
N PHE A 221 1.16 -9.31 1.38
CA PHE A 221 0.63 -8.72 0.16
C PHE A 221 1.78 -8.31 -0.74
N LYS A 222 1.74 -8.73 -1.98
CA LYS A 222 2.62 -8.25 -3.03
C LYS A 222 1.95 -7.10 -3.76
N ILE A 223 2.56 -5.93 -3.69
CA ILE A 223 2.12 -4.71 -4.36
C ILE A 223 2.95 -4.56 -5.62
N LEU A 224 2.36 -4.79 -6.78
CA LEU A 224 3.01 -4.56 -8.06
C LEU A 224 2.77 -3.11 -8.50
N TYR A 225 3.83 -2.41 -8.84
CA TYR A 225 3.74 -1.00 -9.19
C TYR A 225 4.67 -0.62 -10.33
N GLU A 226 4.26 0.38 -11.07
CA GLU A 226 5.12 1.07 -12.03
C GLU A 226 6.10 1.95 -11.26
N HIS A 227 7.35 1.95 -11.68
CA HIS A 227 8.38 2.76 -11.04
C HIS A 227 9.17 3.60 -12.03
N THR A 228 9.82 4.65 -11.51
CA THR A 228 10.78 5.46 -12.25
C THR A 228 12.12 4.75 -12.23
N PRO A 229 12.80 4.59 -13.38
CA PRO A 229 14.15 4.04 -13.39
C PRO A 229 15.09 4.91 -12.55
N GLN A 230 16.04 4.28 -11.90
CA GLN A 230 17.03 4.99 -11.10
C GLN A 230 17.85 5.93 -11.98
N ALA A 231 18.02 7.17 -11.54
CA ALA A 231 18.84 8.14 -12.26
C ALA A 231 20.30 7.69 -12.27
N LEU A 232 20.94 7.80 -13.43
CA LEU A 232 22.36 7.55 -13.59
C LEU A 232 23.16 8.71 -12.96
N VAL A 233 24.14 8.36 -12.18
CA VAL A 233 25.02 9.32 -11.46
C VAL A 233 26.43 9.17 -12.00
N ASN A 234 27.12 10.29 -12.19
CA ASN A 234 28.54 10.28 -12.54
C ASN A 234 29.36 9.83 -11.32
N ASN A 235 29.87 8.59 -11.37
CA ASN A 235 30.68 7.99 -10.31
C ASN A 235 32.19 8.01 -10.65
N GLY A 236 32.64 8.75 -11.71
CA GLY A 236 33.99 8.79 -12.20
C GLY A 236 34.07 8.48 -13.68
N SER A 237 34.87 7.50 -14.11
CA SER A 237 34.98 7.12 -15.54
C SER A 237 33.71 6.40 -16.00
N VAL A 238 32.97 7.01 -16.91
CA VAL A 238 31.75 6.43 -17.53
C VAL A 238 32.06 5.18 -18.33
N SER A 239 33.23 5.14 -18.95
CA SER A 239 33.67 4.02 -19.79
C SER A 239 33.91 2.72 -19.01
N GLU A 240 34.03 2.81 -17.67
CA GLU A 240 34.24 1.70 -16.74
C GLU A 240 33.03 1.45 -15.82
N ASP A 241 31.94 2.21 -15.96
CA ASP A 241 30.77 2.10 -15.11
C ASP A 241 29.98 0.81 -15.38
N GLU A 242 30.03 -0.11 -14.41
CA GLU A 242 29.38 -1.42 -14.44
C GLU A 242 27.92 -1.38 -13.94
N THR A 243 27.37 -0.20 -13.61
CA THR A 243 25.99 -0.04 -13.17
C THR A 243 25.03 -0.57 -14.21
N ILE A 244 24.12 -1.44 -13.81
CA ILE A 244 23.10 -2.01 -14.69
C ILE A 244 21.92 -1.05 -14.76
N ILE A 245 21.50 -0.70 -15.97
CA ILE A 245 20.32 0.13 -16.22
C ILE A 245 19.08 -0.74 -15.98
N ASP A 246 18.22 -0.27 -15.09
CA ASP A 246 16.99 -0.96 -14.70
C ASP A 246 15.86 -0.74 -15.72
N LEU A 247 16.07 -1.27 -16.91
CA LEU A 247 15.12 -1.32 -18.02
C LEU A 247 15.26 -2.65 -18.76
N ASP A 248 14.18 -3.07 -19.41
CA ASP A 248 14.27 -4.24 -20.26
C ASP A 248 15.16 -3.97 -21.51
N GLU A 249 15.61 -5.05 -22.15
CA GLU A 249 16.55 -4.97 -23.27
C GLU A 249 15.97 -4.18 -24.46
N GLU A 250 14.66 -4.30 -24.69
CA GLU A 250 13.96 -3.62 -25.77
C GLU A 250 13.97 -2.09 -25.56
N LEU A 251 13.67 -1.62 -24.35
CA LEU A 251 13.73 -0.21 -24.00
C LEU A 251 15.18 0.31 -23.99
N CYS A 252 16.12 -0.49 -23.48
CA CYS A 252 17.55 -0.16 -23.50
C CYS A 252 18.07 0.10 -24.93
N SER A 253 17.53 -0.61 -25.92
CA SER A 253 17.95 -0.45 -27.32
C SER A 253 17.62 0.93 -27.92
N LEU A 254 16.67 1.65 -27.34
CA LEU A 254 16.26 2.99 -27.76
C LEU A 254 17.17 4.10 -27.20
N LEU A 255 17.80 3.85 -26.05
CA LEU A 255 18.54 4.87 -25.32
C LEU A 255 19.66 5.52 -26.13
N PRO A 256 20.54 4.77 -26.83
CA PRO A 256 21.64 5.39 -27.57
C PRO A 256 21.17 6.44 -28.56
N THR A 257 20.14 6.12 -29.33
CA THR A 257 19.61 7.01 -30.37
C THR A 257 18.97 8.26 -29.76
N LEU A 258 18.22 8.11 -28.66
CA LEU A 258 17.57 9.24 -28.00
C LEU A 258 18.57 10.13 -27.27
N ILE A 259 19.61 9.56 -26.64
CA ILE A 259 20.69 10.31 -26.00
C ILE A 259 21.43 11.10 -27.05
N ALA A 260 21.80 10.49 -28.17
CA ALA A 260 22.44 11.16 -29.27
C ALA A 260 21.62 12.37 -29.77
N ALA A 261 20.30 12.20 -29.89
CA ALA A 261 19.42 13.30 -30.27
C ALA A 261 19.51 14.47 -29.28
N TYR A 262 19.55 14.18 -27.98
CA TYR A 262 19.59 15.22 -26.94
C TYR A 262 20.97 15.91 -26.86
N VAL A 263 22.05 15.18 -27.09
CA VAL A 263 23.41 15.75 -27.06
C VAL A 263 23.65 16.63 -28.25
N TRP A 264 23.18 16.24 -29.46
CA TRP A 264 23.37 17.01 -30.69
C TRP A 264 22.48 18.26 -30.80
N VAL A 265 21.54 18.48 -29.91
CA VAL A 265 20.53 19.55 -30.04
C VAL A 265 21.13 20.95 -30.17
N ASP A 266 22.19 21.21 -29.42
CA ASP A 266 22.85 22.52 -29.39
C ASP A 266 23.97 22.67 -30.45
N ASP A 267 24.64 21.56 -30.80
CA ASP A 267 25.80 21.58 -31.70
C ASP A 267 25.41 21.41 -33.19
N GLU A 268 24.57 20.41 -33.48
CA GLU A 268 24.11 20.12 -34.85
C GLU A 268 22.60 19.74 -34.85
N PRO A 269 21.69 20.70 -34.90
CA PRO A 269 20.24 20.44 -34.83
C PRO A 269 19.72 19.44 -35.90
N SER A 270 20.33 19.42 -37.09
CA SER A 270 19.97 18.47 -38.16
C SER A 270 20.28 17.02 -37.80
N LYS A 271 21.37 16.76 -37.09
CA LYS A 271 21.68 15.43 -36.56
C LYS A 271 20.72 15.06 -35.39
N SER A 272 20.43 16.02 -34.54
CA SER A 272 19.44 15.83 -33.47
C SER A 272 18.10 15.39 -34.04
N GLU A 273 17.56 16.09 -35.04
CA GLU A 273 16.31 15.73 -35.72
C GLU A 273 16.36 14.34 -36.38
N TYR A 274 17.48 14.01 -37.01
CA TYR A 274 17.71 12.68 -37.62
C TYR A 274 17.60 11.57 -36.56
N TYR A 275 18.33 11.68 -35.46
CA TYR A 275 18.30 10.68 -34.38
C TYR A 275 16.95 10.62 -33.69
N LEU A 276 16.27 11.77 -33.53
CA LEU A 276 14.95 11.83 -32.98
C LEU A 276 13.89 11.11 -33.85
N SER A 277 14.05 11.22 -35.18
CA SER A 277 13.17 10.51 -36.13
C SER A 277 13.39 8.99 -36.06
N LEU A 278 14.65 8.52 -35.99
CA LEU A 278 14.96 7.11 -35.79
C LEU A 278 14.41 6.55 -34.48
N TYR A 279 14.54 7.34 -33.41
CA TYR A 279 13.92 6.97 -32.12
C TYR A 279 12.41 6.81 -32.24
N ARG A 280 11.72 7.80 -32.83
CA ARG A 280 10.25 7.78 -32.98
C ARG A 280 9.77 6.58 -33.78
N GLU A 281 10.46 6.24 -34.87
CA GLU A 281 10.10 5.08 -35.67
C GLU A 281 10.14 3.78 -34.86
N ARG A 282 11.22 3.55 -34.09
CA ARG A 282 11.34 2.37 -33.23
C ARG A 282 10.40 2.40 -32.01
N ALA A 283 10.16 3.57 -31.44
CA ALA A 283 9.29 3.74 -30.29
C ALA A 283 7.84 3.35 -30.60
N VAL A 284 7.34 3.70 -31.79
CA VAL A 284 6.01 3.33 -32.27
C VAL A 284 5.82 1.82 -32.29
N ASP A 285 6.81 1.05 -32.75
CA ASP A 285 6.73 -0.42 -32.78
C ASP A 285 6.63 -1.01 -31.38
N ILE A 286 7.35 -0.45 -30.41
CA ILE A 286 7.31 -0.91 -29.00
C ILE A 286 5.96 -0.56 -28.36
N GLU A 287 5.48 0.65 -28.58
CA GLU A 287 4.21 1.12 -28.05
C GLU A 287 3.03 0.25 -28.57
N HIS A 288 3.01 -0.07 -29.84
CA HIS A 288 2.01 -0.96 -30.42
C HIS A 288 2.02 -2.36 -29.78
N ARG A 289 3.20 -2.97 -29.61
CA ARG A 289 3.32 -4.28 -28.94
C ARG A 289 2.92 -4.23 -27.47
N ALA A 290 3.21 -3.12 -26.76
CA ALA A 290 2.82 -2.95 -25.36
C ALA A 290 1.31 -2.83 -25.19
N VAL A 291 0.61 -2.23 -26.15
CA VAL A 291 -0.86 -2.15 -26.17
C VAL A 291 -1.49 -3.52 -26.39
N ASP A 292 -0.96 -4.30 -27.35
CA ASP A 292 -1.48 -5.63 -27.69
C ASP A 292 -1.30 -6.64 -26.55
N ASN A 293 -0.29 -6.47 -25.70
CA ASN A 293 0.02 -7.36 -24.59
C ASN A 293 -0.66 -6.95 -23.25
N LYS A 294 -1.44 -5.88 -23.21
CA LYS A 294 -2.22 -5.56 -22.01
C LYS A 294 -3.24 -6.66 -21.76
N PRO A 295 -3.26 -7.28 -20.57
CA PRO A 295 -4.27 -8.26 -20.25
C PRO A 295 -5.64 -7.62 -20.40
N VAL A 296 -6.50 -8.23 -21.22
CA VAL A 296 -7.88 -7.78 -21.45
C VAL A 296 -8.57 -7.80 -20.09
N GLN A 297 -8.80 -6.63 -19.51
CA GLN A 297 -9.65 -6.52 -18.33
C GLN A 297 -11.09 -6.76 -18.78
N TYR A 298 -11.57 -7.97 -18.60
CA TYR A 298 -12.99 -8.25 -18.72
C TYR A 298 -13.71 -7.50 -17.58
N LYS A 299 -14.22 -6.31 -17.90
CA LYS A 299 -15.26 -5.72 -17.08
C LYS A 299 -16.49 -6.58 -17.27
N ASN A 300 -16.81 -7.38 -16.26
CA ASN A 300 -18.09 -8.07 -16.23
C ASN A 300 -19.19 -7.00 -16.13
N SER A 301 -19.76 -6.64 -17.27
CA SER A 301 -20.84 -5.64 -17.37
C SER A 301 -22.20 -6.20 -16.92
N ASN A 302 -22.24 -7.49 -16.65
CA ASN A 302 -23.44 -8.17 -16.14
C ASN A 302 -23.24 -8.34 -14.64
N GLY A 303 -23.79 -7.39 -13.86
CA GLY A 303 -23.89 -7.51 -12.42
C GLY A 303 -24.69 -8.76 -12.03
N TRP A 304 -23.99 -9.79 -11.66
CA TRP A 304 -24.45 -10.93 -10.90
C TRP A 304 -23.56 -11.07 -9.68
#